data_2bc8ec82a6aa7a1ad992c9f0609c72db
#
_entry.id   2bc8ec82a6aa7a1ad992c9f0609c72db
#
_cell.length_a   1.000
_cell.length_b   1.000
_cell.length_c   1.000
_cell.angle_alpha   90.00
_cell.angle_beta   90.00
_cell.angle_gamma   90.00
#
_symmetry.space_group_name_H-M   'P 1'
#
loop_
_entity.id
_entity.type
_entity.pdbx_description
1 polymer ?
#
loop_
_entity_poly.entity_id
_entity_poly.type
_entity_poly.pdbx_seq_one_letter_code
_entity_poly.pdbx_strand_id
1 'polypeptide(L)'
;ALHDMGTGLGGIMFDDIGPNHRQGTAMFNNSFISNAPVGDASPAAWVKRMKFWTACHEMGHAFNLAHSWQKSLGTQWIPLVNEPEVRSFMNYPFRVAGGQTSFFANFDFRFSSNELKFLRHAPARFVQQGNADWFDNHGFQQAAVSPEPAFRLEVRANRAKPIFEFLEPVVLELKLTNISNDPQIIEEKLLTESEKMTVIIKKQG
;
A
#
# COMPACT_ATOMS: atom_id res chain seq x y z
N ALA A 1 12.05 -12.31 -21.80
CA ALA A 1 13.05 -11.40 -22.36
C ALA A 1 14.27 -11.42 -21.43
N LEU A 2 15.45 -11.65 -21.98
CA LEU A 2 16.70 -11.52 -21.24
C LEU A 2 17.10 -10.03 -21.31
N HIS A 3 16.64 -9.24 -20.36
CA HIS A 3 17.20 -7.93 -20.11
C HIS A 3 18.27 -8.05 -19.03
N ASP A 4 19.47 -7.65 -19.37
CA ASP A 4 20.52 -7.46 -18.39
C ASP A 4 20.42 -6.04 -17.85
N MET A 5 19.85 -5.92 -16.65
CA MET A 5 19.73 -4.65 -15.92
C MET A 5 20.89 -4.46 -14.95
N GLY A 6 21.98 -5.19 -15.13
CA GLY A 6 23.11 -5.22 -14.21
C GLY A 6 22.86 -6.06 -12.97
N THR A 7 23.88 -6.15 -12.12
CA THR A 7 23.84 -7.03 -10.93
C THR A 7 23.14 -6.44 -9.72
N GLY A 8 22.85 -5.14 -9.74
CA GLY A 8 22.31 -4.40 -8.58
C GLY A 8 20.79 -4.41 -8.43
N LEU A 9 20.05 -4.87 -9.45
CA LEU A 9 18.60 -4.87 -9.44
C LEU A 9 18.06 -6.31 -9.41
N GLY A 10 17.28 -6.67 -8.41
CA GLY A 10 16.70 -8.02 -8.26
C GLY A 10 15.42 -8.23 -9.03
N GLY A 11 14.58 -7.23 -9.07
CA GLY A 11 13.30 -7.21 -9.77
C GLY A 11 12.86 -5.79 -10.08
N ILE A 12 11.74 -5.67 -10.75
CA ILE A 12 11.05 -4.42 -11.04
C ILE A 12 9.56 -4.67 -11.23
N MET A 13 8.74 -3.79 -10.70
CA MET A 13 7.38 -3.59 -11.16
C MET A 13 7.37 -2.49 -12.22
N PHE A 14 6.61 -2.67 -13.26
CA PHE A 14 6.40 -1.65 -14.30
C PHE A 14 4.92 -1.44 -14.53
N ASP A 15 4.57 -0.20 -14.81
CA ASP A 15 3.23 0.23 -15.15
C ASP A 15 3.29 1.13 -16.39
N ASP A 16 2.48 0.82 -17.39
CA ASP A 16 2.33 1.61 -18.62
C ASP A 16 0.94 2.25 -18.60
N ILE A 17 0.90 3.50 -18.21
CA ILE A 17 -0.32 4.30 -18.11
C ILE A 17 -0.82 4.75 -19.47
N GLY A 18 -0.03 4.57 -20.49
CA GLY A 18 -0.39 4.86 -21.88
C GLY A 18 -1.63 4.08 -22.36
N PRO A 19 -2.00 4.17 -23.61
CA PRO A 19 -3.24 3.59 -24.14
C PRO A 19 -3.35 2.06 -23.97
N ASN A 20 -2.25 1.40 -23.63
CA ASN A 20 -2.23 -0.06 -23.44
C ASN A 20 -2.50 -0.51 -22.00
N HIS A 21 -2.39 0.37 -21.02
CA HIS A 21 -2.58 0.10 -19.58
C HIS A 21 -1.94 -1.22 -19.13
N ARG A 22 -0.68 -1.43 -19.51
CA ARG A 22 0.04 -2.67 -19.20
C ARG A 22 0.77 -2.54 -17.88
N GLN A 23 0.57 -3.52 -17.03
CA GLN A 23 1.23 -3.65 -15.74
C GLN A 23 1.87 -5.03 -15.62
N GLY A 24 3.00 -5.10 -14.96
CA GLY A 24 3.65 -6.37 -14.74
C GLY A 24 4.85 -6.28 -13.82
N THR A 25 5.40 -7.43 -13.53
CA THR A 25 6.61 -7.58 -12.74
C THR A 25 7.64 -8.41 -13.48
N ALA A 26 8.92 -8.12 -13.25
CA ALA A 26 10.02 -8.89 -13.79
C ALA A 26 11.07 -9.17 -12.71
N MET A 27 11.68 -10.35 -12.75
CA MET A 27 12.82 -10.71 -11.91
C MET A 27 14.05 -10.89 -12.77
N PHE A 28 15.19 -10.37 -12.29
CA PHE A 28 16.47 -10.43 -12.99
C PHE A 28 17.31 -11.58 -12.45
N ASN A 29 17.16 -12.75 -13.06
CA ASN A 29 17.83 -13.98 -12.60
C ASN A 29 19.38 -13.92 -12.67
N ASN A 30 19.96 -13.01 -13.43
CA ASN A 30 21.40 -12.79 -13.53
C ASN A 30 21.92 -11.73 -12.54
N SER A 31 21.09 -11.30 -11.59
CA SER A 31 21.44 -10.32 -10.57
C SER A 31 21.87 -10.99 -9.26
N PHE A 32 22.06 -10.15 -8.23
CA PHE A 32 22.44 -10.59 -6.89
C PHE A 32 21.50 -11.64 -6.28
N ILE A 33 20.23 -11.70 -6.68
CA ILE A 33 19.27 -12.69 -6.15
C ILE A 33 19.62 -14.14 -6.49
N SER A 34 20.53 -14.36 -7.43
CA SER A 34 21.04 -15.68 -7.82
C SER A 34 22.41 -15.98 -7.22
N ASN A 35 22.99 -15.06 -6.45
CA ASN A 35 24.33 -15.18 -5.89
C ASN A 35 24.24 -15.17 -4.35
N ALA A 36 24.24 -16.36 -3.75
CA ALA A 36 24.29 -16.46 -2.30
C ALA A 36 25.55 -15.81 -1.73
N PRO A 37 25.49 -15.21 -0.54
CA PRO A 37 26.68 -14.68 0.13
C PRO A 37 27.76 -15.76 0.32
N VAL A 38 29.01 -15.35 0.23
CA VAL A 38 30.15 -16.25 0.49
C VAL A 38 30.03 -16.77 1.93
N GLY A 39 30.11 -18.08 2.08
CA GLY A 39 30.03 -18.74 3.40
C GLY A 39 28.59 -19.08 3.82
N ASP A 40 27.58 -18.82 3.00
CA ASP A 40 26.22 -19.30 3.29
C ASP A 40 26.18 -20.84 3.37
N ALA A 41 25.60 -21.37 4.44
CA ALA A 41 25.56 -22.82 4.70
C ALA A 41 24.66 -23.58 3.70
N SER A 42 23.77 -22.89 2.99
CA SER A 42 22.79 -23.48 2.06
C SER A 42 22.54 -22.57 0.85
N PRO A 43 23.54 -22.36 -0.02
CA PRO A 43 23.46 -21.38 -1.13
C PRO A 43 22.23 -21.57 -2.02
N ALA A 44 21.88 -22.81 -2.35
CA ALA A 44 20.71 -23.10 -3.18
C ALA A 44 19.38 -22.72 -2.51
N ALA A 45 19.27 -22.92 -1.20
CA ALA A 45 18.10 -22.50 -0.44
C ALA A 45 18.02 -20.99 -0.33
N TRP A 46 19.16 -20.31 -0.15
CA TRP A 46 19.24 -18.86 -0.16
C TRP A 46 18.71 -18.27 -1.48
N VAL A 47 19.17 -18.79 -2.62
CA VAL A 47 18.75 -18.34 -3.96
C VAL A 47 17.24 -18.54 -4.15
N LYS A 48 16.71 -19.70 -3.77
CA LYS A 48 15.25 -19.96 -3.85
C LYS A 48 14.46 -18.94 -3.01
N ARG A 49 14.88 -18.69 -1.79
CA ARG A 49 14.27 -17.74 -0.87
C ARG A 49 14.29 -16.32 -1.42
N MET A 50 15.44 -15.87 -1.93
CA MET A 50 15.58 -14.53 -2.51
C MET A 50 14.71 -14.35 -3.75
N LYS A 51 14.67 -15.33 -4.64
CA LYS A 51 13.79 -15.27 -5.81
C LYS A 51 12.32 -15.22 -5.43
N PHE A 52 11.91 -16.05 -4.48
CA PHE A 52 10.53 -16.03 -3.99
C PHE A 52 10.19 -14.70 -3.33
N TRP A 53 11.07 -14.21 -2.45
CA TRP A 53 10.89 -12.92 -1.80
C TRP A 53 10.78 -11.78 -2.83
N THR A 54 11.69 -11.73 -3.82
CA THR A 54 11.67 -10.71 -4.88
C THR A 54 10.38 -10.77 -5.68
N ALA A 55 9.92 -11.95 -6.07
CA ALA A 55 8.67 -12.08 -6.81
C ALA A 55 7.47 -11.51 -6.02
N CYS A 56 7.35 -11.85 -4.75
CA CYS A 56 6.28 -11.32 -3.89
C CYS A 56 6.43 -9.82 -3.62
N HIS A 57 7.66 -9.32 -3.53
CA HIS A 57 7.96 -7.90 -3.39
C HIS A 57 7.45 -7.09 -4.58
N GLU A 58 7.85 -7.49 -5.79
CA GLU A 58 7.42 -6.80 -7.02
C GLU A 58 5.90 -6.91 -7.24
N MET A 59 5.31 -8.07 -6.91
CA MET A 59 3.85 -8.20 -6.91
C MET A 59 3.17 -7.26 -5.90
N GLY A 60 3.77 -7.04 -4.74
CA GLY A 60 3.28 -6.06 -3.78
C GLY A 60 3.23 -4.64 -4.38
N HIS A 61 4.26 -4.25 -5.13
CA HIS A 61 4.25 -3.00 -5.88
C HIS A 61 3.17 -2.97 -6.96
N ALA A 62 2.93 -4.08 -7.66
CA ALA A 62 1.85 -4.17 -8.64
C ALA A 62 0.45 -3.99 -7.99
N PHE A 63 0.31 -4.25 -6.71
CA PHE A 63 -0.88 -3.94 -5.91
C PHE A 63 -0.77 -2.60 -5.16
N ASN A 64 0.09 -1.72 -5.62
CA ASN A 64 0.27 -0.36 -5.11
C ASN A 64 0.78 -0.27 -3.66
N LEU A 65 1.52 -1.25 -3.20
CA LEU A 65 2.22 -1.18 -1.93
C LEU A 65 3.58 -0.50 -2.09
N ALA A 66 3.87 0.50 -1.27
CA ALA A 66 5.19 1.09 -1.17
C ALA A 66 6.10 0.25 -0.26
N HIS A 67 7.39 0.54 -0.29
CA HIS A 67 8.32 -0.02 0.68
C HIS A 67 7.94 0.35 2.12
N SER A 68 8.22 -0.53 3.05
CA SER A 68 7.82 -0.37 4.44
C SER A 68 8.31 0.92 5.10
N TRP A 69 9.46 1.44 4.70
CA TRP A 69 10.01 2.72 5.20
C TRP A 69 9.45 3.96 4.49
N GLN A 70 8.69 3.81 3.41
CA GLN A 70 8.15 4.92 2.61
C GLN A 70 6.68 5.25 2.94
N LYS A 71 6.05 4.46 3.79
CA LYS A 71 4.61 4.54 4.05
C LYS A 71 4.16 5.80 4.78
N SER A 72 5.07 6.56 5.36
CA SER A 72 4.76 7.82 6.06
C SER A 72 5.20 9.06 5.31
N LEU A 73 5.28 8.99 3.98
CA LEU A 73 5.63 10.15 3.16
C LEU A 73 4.45 11.11 3.05
N GLY A 74 4.49 12.19 3.83
CA GLY A 74 3.52 13.27 3.78
C GLY A 74 2.15 12.94 4.38
N THR A 75 1.13 13.74 4.05
CA THR A 75 -0.24 13.51 4.47
C THR A 75 -0.85 12.39 3.65
N GLN A 76 -1.15 11.28 4.30
CA GLN A 76 -1.69 10.09 3.65
C GLN A 76 -3.20 10.09 3.75
N TRP A 77 -3.89 9.87 2.65
CA TRP A 77 -5.32 9.67 2.68
C TRP A 77 -5.71 8.21 3.01
N ILE A 78 -4.82 7.23 2.76
CA ILE A 78 -4.87 5.90 3.39
C ILE A 78 -3.75 5.85 4.43
N PRO A 79 -4.06 5.86 5.72
CA PRO A 79 -3.04 5.89 6.75
C PRO A 79 -2.36 4.52 6.86
N LEU A 80 -1.20 4.38 6.27
CA LEU A 80 -0.26 3.30 6.53
C LEU A 80 0.83 3.81 7.47
N VAL A 81 1.20 3.02 8.44
CA VAL A 81 2.28 3.34 9.37
C VAL A 81 3.61 3.07 8.67
N ASN A 82 4.58 3.97 8.84
CA ASN A 82 5.97 3.73 8.48
C ASN A 82 6.53 2.62 9.38
N GLU A 83 7.02 1.56 8.77
CA GLU A 83 7.47 0.34 9.47
C GLU A 83 8.89 -0.05 9.01
N PRO A 84 9.93 0.76 9.32
CA PRO A 84 11.29 0.52 8.80
C PRO A 84 11.91 -0.80 9.25
N GLU A 85 11.45 -1.36 10.38
CA GLU A 85 11.97 -2.61 10.95
C GLU A 85 11.03 -3.81 10.73
N VAL A 86 9.93 -3.64 10.00
CA VAL A 86 8.97 -4.74 9.79
C VAL A 86 9.56 -5.82 8.88
N ARG A 87 9.29 -7.08 9.20
CA ARG A 87 9.60 -8.24 8.35
C ARG A 87 8.42 -8.51 7.45
N SER A 88 8.44 -7.87 6.30
CA SER A 88 7.40 -7.95 5.27
C SER A 88 8.03 -8.13 3.91
N PHE A 89 7.28 -8.66 2.93
CA PHE A 89 7.73 -8.64 1.53
C PHE A 89 8.05 -7.24 1.03
N MET A 90 7.43 -6.18 1.57
CA MET A 90 7.69 -4.80 1.14
C MET A 90 8.88 -4.14 1.83
N ASN A 91 9.64 -4.86 2.67
CA ASN A 91 10.86 -4.33 3.26
C ASN A 91 12.09 -5.01 2.67
N TYR A 92 13.16 -4.26 2.48
CA TYR A 92 14.42 -4.85 2.06
C TYR A 92 15.10 -5.59 3.22
N PRO A 93 15.53 -6.86 3.01
CA PRO A 93 16.14 -7.64 4.07
C PRO A 93 17.38 -7.01 4.69
N PHE A 94 18.11 -6.20 3.93
CA PHE A 94 19.33 -5.52 4.42
C PHE A 94 19.06 -4.22 5.18
N ARG A 95 17.81 -3.73 5.22
CA ARG A 95 17.45 -2.47 5.90
C ARG A 95 17.08 -2.65 7.37
N VAL A 96 16.80 -3.85 7.81
CA VAL A 96 16.50 -4.10 9.23
C VAL A 96 17.77 -4.25 10.06
N ALA A 97 17.69 -3.99 11.32
CA ALA A 97 18.79 -4.23 12.27
C ALA A 97 19.21 -5.70 12.22
N GLY A 98 20.52 -5.95 12.09
CA GLY A 98 21.08 -7.27 11.88
C GLY A 98 21.02 -7.81 10.45
N GLY A 99 20.51 -6.99 9.50
CA GLY A 99 20.53 -7.27 8.05
C GLY A 99 19.74 -8.51 7.64
N GLN A 100 20.13 -9.09 6.50
CA GLN A 100 19.42 -10.25 5.92
C GLN A 100 19.28 -11.44 6.89
N THR A 101 20.28 -11.72 7.69
CA THR A 101 20.24 -12.83 8.65
C THR A 101 19.12 -12.63 9.65
N SER A 102 19.06 -11.46 10.28
CA SER A 102 18.00 -11.12 11.24
C SER A 102 16.62 -11.04 10.58
N PHE A 103 16.57 -10.49 9.36
CA PHE A 103 15.32 -10.42 8.62
C PHE A 103 14.73 -11.83 8.40
N PHE A 104 15.48 -12.73 7.78
CA PHE A 104 14.97 -14.06 7.42
C PHE A 104 14.81 -15.00 8.62
N ALA A 105 15.51 -14.78 9.73
CA ALA A 105 15.30 -15.54 10.95
C ALA A 105 13.91 -15.32 11.57
N ASN A 106 13.31 -14.14 11.34
CA ASN A 106 12.04 -13.74 11.93
C ASN A 106 10.99 -13.35 10.87
N PHE A 107 11.14 -13.80 9.65
CA PHE A 107 10.24 -13.48 8.55
C PHE A 107 9.22 -14.58 8.32
N ASP A 108 7.96 -14.28 8.52
CA ASP A 108 6.83 -15.19 8.35
C ASP A 108 6.37 -15.35 6.89
N PHE A 109 7.14 -14.87 5.91
CA PHE A 109 6.81 -14.88 4.48
C PHE A 109 5.42 -14.31 4.18
N ARG A 110 5.12 -13.16 4.73
CA ARG A 110 3.84 -12.46 4.58
C ARG A 110 4.03 -10.95 4.43
N PHE A 111 2.99 -10.30 4.00
CA PHE A 111 2.84 -8.84 4.12
C PHE A 111 2.55 -8.46 5.57
N SER A 112 2.91 -7.23 5.98
CA SER A 112 2.59 -6.71 7.30
C SER A 112 1.07 -6.59 7.50
N SER A 113 0.64 -6.47 8.74
CA SER A 113 -0.79 -6.33 9.05
C SER A 113 -1.40 -5.08 8.44
N ASN A 114 -0.65 -3.98 8.33
CA ASN A 114 -1.12 -2.75 7.68
C ASN A 114 -1.21 -2.93 6.16
N GLU A 115 -0.25 -3.58 5.53
CA GLU A 115 -0.28 -3.92 4.10
C GLU A 115 -1.47 -4.84 3.77
N LEU A 116 -1.71 -5.86 4.59
CA LEU A 116 -2.87 -6.74 4.41
C LEU A 116 -4.20 -6.01 4.60
N LYS A 117 -4.28 -5.03 5.50
CA LYS A 117 -5.47 -4.18 5.62
C LYS A 117 -5.70 -3.37 4.35
N PHE A 118 -4.63 -2.76 3.82
CA PHE A 118 -4.71 -2.04 2.55
C PHE A 118 -5.20 -2.95 1.42
N LEU A 119 -4.55 -4.09 1.20
CA LEU A 119 -4.90 -5.01 0.12
C LEU A 119 -6.35 -5.54 0.20
N ARG A 120 -6.90 -5.68 1.41
CA ARG A 120 -8.25 -6.22 1.63
C ARG A 120 -9.35 -5.18 1.58
N HIS A 121 -9.06 -3.94 1.92
CA HIS A 121 -10.07 -2.94 2.22
C HIS A 121 -9.94 -1.65 1.40
N ALA A 122 -8.83 -1.44 0.72
CA ALA A 122 -8.72 -0.29 -0.17
C ALA A 122 -9.61 -0.49 -1.41
N PRO A 123 -10.21 0.59 -1.95
CA PRO A 123 -10.93 0.52 -3.20
C PRO A 123 -10.06 -0.05 -4.32
N ALA A 124 -10.68 -0.79 -5.25
CA ALA A 124 -9.97 -1.42 -6.35
C ALA A 124 -9.08 -0.44 -7.12
N ARG A 125 -9.55 0.80 -7.35
CA ARG A 125 -8.77 1.85 -8.03
C ARG A 125 -7.46 2.24 -7.35
N PHE A 126 -7.30 1.91 -6.05
CA PHE A 126 -6.06 2.19 -5.30
C PHE A 126 -5.13 0.98 -5.23
N VAL A 127 -5.69 -0.20 -5.41
CA VAL A 127 -4.93 -1.45 -5.40
C VAL A 127 -4.53 -1.84 -6.82
N GLN A 128 -5.36 -1.51 -7.81
CA GLN A 128 -5.07 -1.76 -9.22
C GLN A 128 -4.50 -0.51 -9.88
N GLN A 129 -3.32 -0.64 -10.45
CA GLN A 129 -2.70 0.38 -11.29
C GLN A 129 -3.01 0.14 -12.78
N GLY A 130 -2.40 0.91 -13.65
CA GLY A 130 -2.58 0.82 -15.09
C GLY A 130 -3.54 1.86 -15.66
N ASN A 131 -4.28 2.59 -14.84
CA ASN A 131 -5.20 3.66 -15.24
C ASN A 131 -4.84 5.05 -14.71
N ALA A 132 -3.79 5.14 -13.89
CA ALA A 132 -3.31 6.39 -13.30
C ALA A 132 -1.83 6.28 -12.96
N ASP A 133 -1.18 7.41 -12.78
CA ASP A 133 0.21 7.47 -12.33
C ASP A 133 0.41 6.69 -11.04
N TRP A 134 1.55 6.01 -10.94
CA TRP A 134 1.86 5.16 -9.80
C TRP A 134 1.76 5.91 -8.47
N PHE A 135 2.22 7.15 -8.44
CA PHE A 135 2.13 8.00 -7.26
C PHE A 135 0.72 8.54 -7.00
N ASP A 136 -0.13 8.65 -7.99
CA ASP A 136 -1.48 9.20 -7.84
C ASP A 136 -2.39 8.29 -7.03
N ASN A 137 -2.20 6.98 -7.10
CA ASN A 137 -3.02 6.00 -6.39
C ASN A 137 -2.23 5.16 -5.40
N HIS A 138 -1.04 5.59 -5.04
CA HIS A 138 -0.11 4.82 -4.23
C HIS A 138 -0.53 4.65 -2.75
N GLY A 139 -1.63 5.20 -2.32
CA GLY A 139 -2.01 5.24 -0.90
C GLY A 139 -1.16 6.21 -0.06
N PHE A 140 -0.22 6.92 -0.70
CA PHE A 140 0.68 7.92 -0.12
C PHE A 140 0.48 9.30 -0.74
N GLN A 141 -0.47 9.41 -1.62
CA GLN A 141 -0.82 10.66 -2.25
C GLN A 141 -1.19 11.68 -1.17
N GLN A 142 -0.48 12.79 -1.16
CA GLN A 142 -0.95 13.95 -0.43
C GLN A 142 -2.22 14.41 -1.12
N ALA A 143 -3.36 14.19 -0.50
CA ALA A 143 -4.50 15.00 -0.81
C ALA A 143 -4.07 16.44 -0.50
N ALA A 144 -3.97 17.27 -1.52
CA ALA A 144 -3.79 18.68 -1.32
C ALA A 144 -5.02 19.18 -0.55
N VAL A 145 -4.89 19.26 0.77
CA VAL A 145 -5.92 19.85 1.59
C VAL A 145 -5.91 21.33 1.26
N SER A 146 -6.98 21.84 0.69
CA SER A 146 -7.14 23.27 0.49
C SER A 146 -6.93 23.97 1.83
N PRO A 147 -6.05 24.99 1.92
CA PRO A 147 -5.90 25.77 3.14
C PRO A 147 -7.23 26.44 3.58
N GLU A 148 -8.13 26.64 2.63
CA GLU A 148 -9.48 27.16 2.86
C GLU A 148 -10.49 26.18 2.24
N PRO A 149 -10.87 25.12 2.97
CA PRO A 149 -11.83 24.15 2.45
C PRO A 149 -13.23 24.77 2.35
N ALA A 150 -13.90 24.55 1.22
CA ALA A 150 -15.30 24.96 1.07
C ALA A 150 -16.27 24.07 1.85
N PHE A 151 -15.86 22.88 2.22
CA PHE A 151 -16.70 21.86 2.85
C PHE A 151 -16.08 21.28 4.11
N ARG A 152 -16.91 20.92 5.06
CA ARG A 152 -16.59 20.10 6.21
C ARG A 152 -17.36 18.79 6.13
N LEU A 153 -16.66 17.66 6.21
CA LEU A 153 -17.25 16.34 6.33
C LEU A 153 -17.17 15.86 7.79
N GLU A 154 -18.33 15.50 8.33
CA GLU A 154 -18.46 14.94 9.68
C GLU A 154 -18.97 13.50 9.56
N VAL A 155 -18.37 12.60 10.34
CA VAL A 155 -18.75 11.18 10.41
C VAL A 155 -19.08 10.84 11.84
N ARG A 156 -20.23 10.22 12.10
CA ARG A 156 -20.59 9.73 13.42
C ARG A 156 -21.39 8.43 13.32
N ALA A 157 -21.40 7.66 14.40
CA ALA A 157 -22.36 6.57 14.52
C ALA A 157 -23.75 7.16 14.70
N ASN A 158 -24.74 6.60 14.00
CA ASN A 158 -26.14 7.07 14.11
C ASN A 158 -26.79 6.58 15.41
N ARG A 159 -26.17 6.95 16.53
CA ARG A 159 -26.73 6.76 17.89
C ARG A 159 -25.99 7.64 18.91
N ALA A 160 -26.69 7.92 20.02
CA ALA A 160 -26.17 8.80 21.07
C ALA A 160 -24.95 8.23 21.81
N LYS A 161 -24.87 6.90 21.98
CA LYS A 161 -23.72 6.22 22.57
C LYS A 161 -23.14 5.23 21.56
N PRO A 162 -21.86 5.33 21.20
CA PRO A 162 -21.24 4.46 20.20
C PRO A 162 -20.84 3.10 20.79
N ILE A 163 -21.78 2.46 21.48
CA ILE A 163 -21.64 1.12 22.04
C ILE A 163 -22.57 0.21 21.24
N PHE A 164 -22.00 -0.84 20.69
CA PHE A 164 -22.66 -1.82 19.84
C PHE A 164 -22.49 -3.21 20.43
N GLU A 165 -23.52 -4.02 20.29
CA GLU A 165 -23.45 -5.44 20.64
C GLU A 165 -22.74 -6.24 19.54
N PHE A 166 -22.37 -7.47 19.88
CA PHE A 166 -21.75 -8.36 18.91
C PHE A 166 -22.71 -8.62 17.74
N LEU A 167 -22.25 -8.45 16.51
CA LEU A 167 -23.02 -8.53 15.26
C LEU A 167 -24.11 -7.45 15.09
N GLU A 168 -24.19 -6.46 15.95
CA GLU A 168 -25.09 -5.31 15.74
C GLU A 168 -24.62 -4.48 14.54
N PRO A 169 -25.52 -4.14 13.58
CA PRO A 169 -25.17 -3.28 12.46
C PRO A 169 -24.77 -1.88 12.92
N VAL A 170 -23.63 -1.41 12.47
CA VAL A 170 -23.18 -0.03 12.70
C VAL A 170 -23.61 0.84 11.54
N VAL A 171 -24.52 1.76 11.80
CA VAL A 171 -24.95 2.76 10.82
C VAL A 171 -24.14 4.03 11.03
N LEU A 172 -23.46 4.48 9.98
CA LEU A 172 -22.70 5.73 9.96
C LEU A 172 -23.55 6.82 9.31
N GLU A 173 -23.62 7.95 9.98
CA GLU A 173 -24.17 9.19 9.44
C GLU A 173 -23.02 10.05 8.91
N LEU A 174 -23.13 10.46 7.67
CA LEU A 174 -22.21 11.35 6.99
C LEU A 174 -22.89 12.70 6.79
N LYS A 175 -22.24 13.76 7.23
CA LYS A 175 -22.76 15.12 7.07
C LYS A 175 -21.72 15.97 6.36
N LEU A 176 -22.06 16.41 5.16
CA LEU A 176 -21.31 17.39 4.42
C LEU A 176 -21.91 18.78 4.64
N THR A 177 -21.10 19.71 5.13
CA THR A 177 -21.52 21.09 5.40
C THR A 177 -20.72 22.04 4.52
N ASN A 178 -21.39 22.91 3.76
CA ASN A 178 -20.72 24.03 3.11
C ASN A 178 -20.31 25.04 4.20
N ILE A 179 -19.02 25.26 4.33
CA ILE A 179 -18.43 26.23 5.29
C ILE A 179 -17.86 27.46 4.59
N SER A 180 -18.00 27.56 3.26
CA SER A 180 -17.66 28.76 2.51
C SER A 180 -18.78 29.77 2.57
N ASN A 181 -18.47 31.03 2.20
CA ASN A 181 -19.48 32.10 2.14
C ASN A 181 -20.35 32.05 0.88
N ASP A 182 -19.98 31.23 -0.08
CA ASP A 182 -20.64 31.14 -1.39
C ASP A 182 -21.42 29.84 -1.56
N PRO A 183 -22.53 29.86 -2.31
CA PRO A 183 -23.21 28.63 -2.72
C PRO A 183 -22.28 27.71 -3.49
N GLN A 184 -22.28 26.43 -3.16
CA GLN A 184 -21.47 25.41 -3.80
C GLN A 184 -22.35 24.39 -4.53
N ILE A 185 -21.94 24.00 -5.72
CA ILE A 185 -22.58 22.93 -6.48
C ILE A 185 -21.88 21.62 -6.11
N ILE A 186 -22.66 20.65 -5.62
CA ILE A 186 -22.17 19.31 -5.35
C ILE A 186 -22.94 18.29 -6.19
N GLU A 187 -22.30 17.21 -6.52
CA GLU A 187 -22.95 16.11 -7.20
C GLU A 187 -23.87 15.36 -6.24
N GLU A 188 -25.09 15.10 -6.65
CA GLU A 188 -26.17 14.51 -5.82
C GLU A 188 -25.72 13.21 -5.13
N LYS A 189 -24.92 12.41 -5.82
CA LYS A 189 -24.51 11.09 -5.34
C LYS A 189 -23.11 11.06 -4.69
N LEU A 190 -22.53 12.23 -4.40
CA LEU A 190 -21.17 12.33 -3.84
C LEU A 190 -20.96 11.46 -2.59
N LEU A 191 -21.93 11.36 -1.70
CA LEU A 191 -21.83 10.59 -0.45
C LEU A 191 -22.35 9.15 -0.58
N THR A 192 -22.92 8.75 -1.71
CA THR A 192 -23.55 7.44 -1.89
C THR A 192 -22.83 6.53 -2.88
N GLU A 193 -22.02 7.10 -3.78
CA GLU A 193 -21.25 6.33 -4.74
C GLU A 193 -19.90 5.91 -4.17
N SER A 194 -19.64 4.60 -4.17
CA SER A 194 -18.42 4.01 -3.63
C SER A 194 -17.13 4.48 -4.31
N GLU A 195 -17.24 4.97 -5.54
CA GLU A 195 -16.08 5.48 -6.29
C GLU A 195 -15.60 6.84 -5.79
N LYS A 196 -16.45 7.59 -5.11
CA LYS A 196 -16.16 8.96 -4.66
C LYS A 196 -15.89 9.08 -3.18
N MET A 197 -16.25 8.06 -2.41
CA MET A 197 -16.05 8.06 -0.97
C MET A 197 -15.62 6.68 -0.49
N THR A 198 -14.58 6.68 0.33
CA THR A 198 -14.08 5.46 0.98
C THR A 198 -14.15 5.64 2.49
N VAL A 199 -14.79 4.69 3.17
CA VAL A 199 -14.80 4.62 4.64
C VAL A 199 -13.86 3.50 5.08
N ILE A 200 -12.86 3.83 5.90
CA ILE A 200 -11.93 2.86 6.46
C ILE A 200 -12.17 2.76 7.96
N ILE A 201 -12.56 1.58 8.43
CA ILE A 201 -12.77 1.31 9.84
C ILE A 201 -11.56 0.55 10.37
N LYS A 202 -10.91 1.10 11.40
CA LYS A 202 -9.75 0.48 12.06
C LYS A 202 -10.10 0.14 13.50
N LYS A 203 -9.77 -1.07 13.92
CA LYS A 203 -9.74 -1.40 15.34
C LYS A 203 -8.50 -0.74 15.96
N GLN A 204 -8.72 0.07 16.97
CA GLN A 204 -7.64 0.52 17.83
C GLN A 204 -7.19 -0.68 18.69
N GLY A 205 -5.90 -1.03 18.57
CA GLY A 205 -5.29 -2.11 19.35
C GLY A 205 -4.99 -1.66 20.76
#